data_ece5c11df3d99655b88ead5f533d5fed
#
_entry.id   ece5c11df3d99655b88ead5f533d5fed
#
_cell.length_a   1.000
_cell.length_b   1.000
_cell.length_c   1.000
_cell.angle_alpha   90.00
_cell.angle_beta   90.00
_cell.angle_gamma   90.00
#
_symmetry.space_group_name_H-M   'P 1'
#
loop_
_entity.id
_entity.type
_entity.pdbx_description
1 polymer ?
#
loop_
_entity_poly.entity_id
_entity_poly.type
_entity_poly.pdbx_seq_one_letter_code
_entity_poly.pdbx_strand_id
1 'polypeptide(L)'
;MNSQMKGSPLTQEEIKLWTYRNIFISKIGIIKSFNASTQEGVVLLSGHTDLEIKTRNISNMHFNLKENDGVILLQSSINLFNEDDNHYFDKNYFYILRPINMQNATIKVNDFAIDIQNPIDIKANNTSLRAVLEEIVSCLQNLRVIGNASVEPSFYSNLVKITTKINMLLK
;
A
#
# COMPACT_ATOMS: atom_id res chain seq x y z
N MET A 1 34.24 -11.46 -46.71
CA MET A 1 32.98 -12.22 -46.72
C MET A 1 32.09 -11.60 -45.65
N ASN A 2 31.21 -10.68 -46.06
CA ASN A 2 30.23 -10.05 -45.15
C ASN A 2 28.99 -10.93 -45.12
N SER A 3 28.86 -11.73 -44.09
CA SER A 3 27.60 -12.43 -43.78
C SER A 3 26.62 -11.41 -43.19
N GLN A 4 25.86 -10.78 -44.07
CA GLN A 4 24.65 -10.07 -43.61
C GLN A 4 23.66 -11.14 -43.16
N MET A 5 23.47 -11.28 -41.84
CA MET A 5 22.28 -11.93 -41.29
C MET A 5 21.06 -11.11 -41.72
N LYS A 6 20.44 -11.50 -42.80
CA LYS A 6 19.08 -11.08 -43.13
C LYS A 6 18.17 -11.76 -42.12
N GLY A 7 17.88 -11.07 -41.02
CA GLY A 7 16.79 -11.48 -40.15
C GLY A 7 15.50 -11.49 -40.97
N SER A 8 14.80 -12.59 -40.96
CA SER A 8 13.46 -12.64 -41.54
C SER A 8 12.61 -11.54 -40.95
N PRO A 9 11.85 -10.79 -41.73
CA PRO A 9 10.95 -9.79 -41.16
C PRO A 9 9.99 -10.49 -40.21
N LEU A 10 9.82 -9.89 -39.01
CA LEU A 10 8.89 -10.40 -38.03
C LEU A 10 7.49 -10.51 -38.63
N THR A 11 6.85 -11.62 -38.40
CA THR A 11 5.46 -11.81 -38.81
C THR A 11 4.55 -10.87 -38.03
N GLN A 12 3.37 -10.57 -38.54
CA GLN A 12 2.40 -9.72 -37.86
C GLN A 12 1.99 -10.30 -36.50
N GLU A 13 2.00 -11.62 -36.35
CA GLU A 13 1.73 -12.31 -35.09
C GLU A 13 2.87 -12.16 -34.11
N GLU A 14 4.12 -12.27 -34.51
CA GLU A 14 5.30 -12.05 -33.69
C GLU A 14 5.37 -10.61 -33.22
N ILE A 15 5.06 -9.62 -34.04
CA ILE A 15 4.97 -8.21 -33.66
C ILE A 15 3.87 -8.00 -32.63
N LYS A 16 2.69 -8.57 -32.83
CA LYS A 16 1.60 -8.52 -31.85
C LYS A 16 2.01 -9.15 -30.52
N LEU A 17 2.60 -10.34 -30.57
CA LEU A 17 3.05 -11.06 -29.37
C LEU A 17 4.11 -10.27 -28.61
N TRP A 18 5.08 -9.69 -29.33
CA TRP A 18 6.12 -8.85 -28.74
C TRP A 18 5.52 -7.59 -28.11
N THR A 19 4.60 -6.95 -28.83
CA THR A 19 3.90 -5.76 -28.34
C THR A 19 3.12 -6.07 -27.07
N TYR A 20 2.36 -7.16 -27.04
CA TYR A 20 1.60 -7.57 -25.85
C TYR A 20 2.48 -7.94 -24.66
N ARG A 21 3.66 -8.49 -24.88
CA ARG A 21 4.61 -8.83 -23.81
C ARG A 21 5.33 -7.62 -23.20
N ASN A 22 5.43 -6.53 -23.95
CA ASN A 22 6.28 -5.39 -23.55
C ASN A 22 5.50 -4.09 -23.34
N ILE A 23 4.17 -4.09 -23.44
CA ILE A 23 3.36 -2.90 -23.23
C ILE A 23 2.62 -2.98 -21.89
N PHE A 24 2.85 -1.98 -21.04
CA PHE A 24 2.02 -1.69 -19.89
C PHE A 24 0.95 -0.67 -20.27
N ILE A 25 -0.31 -1.05 -20.13
CA ILE A 25 -1.43 -0.14 -20.41
C ILE A 25 -1.94 0.41 -19.10
N SER A 26 -1.86 1.73 -18.96
CA SER A 26 -2.47 2.44 -17.83
C SER A 26 -3.90 2.85 -18.18
N LYS A 27 -4.83 2.67 -17.25
CA LYS A 27 -6.24 3.05 -17.34
C LYS A 27 -6.70 3.72 -16.05
N ILE A 28 -7.77 4.47 -16.14
CA ILE A 28 -8.49 4.96 -14.96
C ILE A 28 -9.69 4.06 -14.75
N GLY A 29 -9.86 3.62 -13.51
CA GLY A 29 -11.01 2.83 -13.08
C GLY A 29 -11.72 3.50 -11.90
N ILE A 30 -12.97 3.11 -11.71
CA ILE A 30 -13.80 3.49 -10.57
C ILE A 30 -14.10 2.23 -9.78
N ILE A 31 -13.86 2.24 -8.49
CA ILE A 31 -14.11 1.10 -7.62
C ILE A 31 -15.63 0.83 -7.55
N LYS A 32 -16.03 -0.38 -7.87
CA LYS A 32 -17.38 -0.91 -7.63
C LYS A 32 -17.44 -1.62 -6.28
N SER A 33 -16.44 -2.43 -5.97
CA SER A 33 -16.28 -3.10 -4.68
C SER A 33 -14.81 -3.34 -4.38
N PHE A 34 -14.42 -3.29 -3.13
CA PHE A 34 -13.03 -3.53 -2.71
C PHE A 34 -12.99 -4.16 -1.33
N ASN A 35 -12.18 -5.19 -1.19
CA ASN A 35 -11.91 -5.84 0.09
C ASN A 35 -10.54 -5.36 0.62
N ALA A 36 -10.56 -4.55 1.66
CA ALA A 36 -9.35 -3.99 2.25
C ALA A 36 -8.43 -5.06 2.89
N SER A 37 -8.95 -6.22 3.28
CA SER A 37 -8.15 -7.28 3.88
C SER A 37 -7.36 -8.06 2.84
N THR A 38 -7.96 -8.40 1.70
CA THR A 38 -7.30 -9.12 0.60
C THR A 38 -6.66 -8.20 -0.42
N GLN A 39 -6.98 -6.88 -0.35
CA GLN A 39 -6.54 -5.87 -1.31
C GLN A 39 -7.00 -6.17 -2.75
N GLU A 40 -8.15 -6.80 -2.89
CA GLU A 40 -8.76 -7.20 -4.17
C GLU A 40 -10.12 -6.55 -4.33
N GLY A 41 -10.56 -6.40 -5.58
CA GLY A 41 -11.85 -5.77 -5.85
C GLY A 41 -12.30 -5.89 -7.29
N VAL A 42 -13.35 -5.15 -7.59
CA VAL A 42 -13.91 -4.99 -8.93
C VAL A 42 -13.95 -3.51 -9.27
N VAL A 43 -13.51 -3.17 -10.47
CA VAL A 43 -13.52 -1.82 -11.01
C VAL A 43 -14.32 -1.74 -12.28
N LEU A 44 -14.88 -0.56 -12.53
CA LEU A 44 -15.43 -0.15 -13.80
C LEU A 44 -14.41 0.69 -14.53
N LEU A 45 -14.12 0.40 -15.80
CA LEU A 45 -13.21 1.23 -16.58
C LEU A 45 -13.88 2.55 -16.97
N SER A 46 -13.13 3.64 -16.83
CA SER A 46 -13.60 4.94 -17.31
C SER A 46 -13.88 4.89 -18.82
N GLY A 47 -15.07 5.30 -19.19
CA GLY A 47 -15.58 5.22 -20.58
C GLY A 47 -16.22 3.89 -20.98
N HIS A 48 -16.23 2.89 -20.08
CA HIS A 48 -16.86 1.56 -20.30
C HIS A 48 -17.63 1.16 -19.04
N THR A 49 -18.79 1.77 -18.82
CA THR A 49 -19.56 1.63 -17.57
C THR A 49 -20.10 0.21 -17.32
N ASP A 50 -20.17 -0.62 -18.36
CA ASP A 50 -20.69 -1.98 -18.27
C ASP A 50 -19.61 -3.05 -18.14
N LEU A 51 -18.32 -2.66 -18.19
CA LEU A 51 -17.23 -3.60 -18.12
C LEU A 51 -16.65 -3.67 -16.71
N GLU A 52 -17.04 -4.73 -16.00
CA GLU A 52 -16.50 -5.07 -14.68
C GLU A 52 -15.21 -5.85 -14.81
N ILE A 53 -14.16 -5.37 -14.15
CA ILE A 53 -12.84 -5.98 -14.21
C ILE A 53 -12.37 -6.29 -12.81
N LYS A 54 -11.86 -7.51 -12.60
CA LYS A 54 -11.20 -7.90 -11.37
C LYS A 54 -9.89 -7.14 -11.22
N THR A 55 -9.58 -6.74 -10.00
CA THR A 55 -8.37 -5.97 -9.72
C THR A 55 -7.76 -6.36 -8.39
N ARG A 56 -6.46 -6.15 -8.28
CA ARG A 56 -5.69 -6.34 -7.05
C ARG A 56 -4.66 -5.23 -6.89
N ASN A 57 -4.43 -4.82 -5.66
CA ASN A 57 -3.37 -3.87 -5.33
C ASN A 57 -1.99 -4.53 -5.46
N ILE A 58 -1.08 -3.88 -6.17
CA ILE A 58 0.32 -4.30 -6.31
C ILE A 58 1.31 -3.39 -5.57
N SER A 59 0.81 -2.34 -4.94
CA SER A 59 1.67 -1.44 -4.18
C SER A 59 1.98 -2.01 -2.79
N ASN A 60 3.04 -1.53 -2.17
CA ASN A 60 3.35 -1.82 -0.76
C ASN A 60 2.45 -1.05 0.21
N MET A 61 1.45 -0.33 -0.31
CA MET A 61 0.48 0.43 0.47
C MET A 61 -0.83 -0.35 0.52
N HIS A 62 -1.38 -0.53 1.70
CA HIS A 62 -2.72 -1.07 1.85
C HIS A 62 -3.73 0.07 1.73
N PHE A 63 -4.67 -0.06 0.82
CA PHE A 63 -5.73 0.90 0.59
C PHE A 63 -7.03 0.46 1.28
N ASN A 64 -7.79 1.43 1.75
CA ASN A 64 -9.17 1.23 2.20
C ASN A 64 -10.08 1.99 1.24
N LEU A 65 -10.24 1.41 0.04
CA LEU A 65 -11.02 2.01 -1.03
C LEU A 65 -12.52 1.77 -0.83
N LYS A 66 -13.28 2.78 -1.19
CA LYS A 66 -14.75 2.75 -1.15
C LYS A 66 -15.31 2.72 -2.57
N GLU A 67 -16.56 2.36 -2.68
CA GLU A 67 -17.32 2.50 -3.92
C GLU A 67 -17.21 3.94 -4.44
N ASN A 68 -17.05 4.10 -5.74
CA ASN A 68 -16.83 5.35 -6.48
C ASN A 68 -15.44 5.99 -6.30
N ASP A 69 -14.50 5.39 -5.58
CA ASP A 69 -13.12 5.87 -5.56
C ASP A 69 -12.45 5.65 -6.92
N GLY A 70 -11.77 6.68 -7.41
CA GLY A 70 -10.99 6.62 -8.63
C GLY A 70 -9.62 5.98 -8.38
N VAL A 71 -9.19 5.09 -9.28
CA VAL A 71 -7.91 4.40 -9.21
C VAL A 71 -7.18 4.43 -10.54
N ILE A 72 -5.85 4.48 -10.48
CA ILE A 72 -4.98 4.25 -11.63
C ILE A 72 -4.70 2.76 -11.70
N LEU A 73 -5.04 2.15 -12.81
CA LEU A 73 -4.90 0.75 -13.10
C LEU A 73 -3.74 0.50 -14.04
N LEU A 74 -3.06 -0.61 -13.85
CA LEU A 74 -2.03 -1.12 -14.73
C LEU A 74 -2.50 -2.48 -15.26
N GLN A 75 -2.52 -2.63 -16.57
CA GLN A 75 -2.71 -3.92 -17.22
C GLN A 75 -1.35 -4.49 -17.60
N SER A 76 -1.03 -5.66 -17.09
CA SER A 76 0.20 -6.36 -17.43
C SER A 76 -0.10 -7.57 -18.33
N SER A 77 0.80 -7.86 -19.26
CA SER A 77 0.78 -9.10 -20.05
C SER A 77 1.26 -10.32 -19.25
N ILE A 78 1.78 -10.12 -18.05
CA ILE A 78 2.33 -11.16 -17.17
C ILE A 78 1.56 -11.13 -15.86
N ASN A 79 1.23 -12.30 -15.33
CA ASN A 79 0.71 -12.40 -13.97
C ASN A 79 1.84 -12.08 -12.98
N LEU A 80 1.79 -10.91 -12.34
CA LEU A 80 2.81 -10.44 -11.41
C LEU A 80 2.86 -11.23 -10.09
N PHE A 81 1.90 -12.11 -9.85
CA PHE A 81 1.80 -12.89 -8.61
C PHE A 81 2.02 -14.39 -8.81
N ASN A 82 2.08 -14.85 -10.05
CA ASN A 82 2.35 -16.23 -10.38
C ASN A 82 3.16 -16.28 -11.68
N GLU A 83 4.47 -16.42 -11.56
CA GLU A 83 5.40 -16.45 -12.69
C GLU A 83 5.19 -17.68 -13.60
N ASP A 84 4.61 -18.75 -13.07
CA ASP A 84 4.30 -19.97 -13.81
C ASP A 84 3.01 -19.84 -14.63
N ASP A 85 2.21 -18.82 -14.38
CA ASP A 85 0.97 -18.58 -15.10
C ASP A 85 1.23 -17.81 -16.39
N ASN A 86 1.46 -18.56 -17.47
CA ASN A 86 1.68 -18.06 -18.82
C ASN A 86 0.42 -17.48 -19.48
N HIS A 87 -0.57 -17.04 -18.70
CA HIS A 87 -1.75 -16.38 -19.25
C HIS A 87 -1.39 -15.01 -19.81
N TYR A 88 -1.14 -15.02 -21.11
CA TYR A 88 -0.94 -13.80 -21.87
C TYR A 88 -2.19 -12.94 -21.78
N PHE A 89 -2.06 -11.77 -21.15
CA PHE A 89 -2.99 -10.69 -21.26
C PHE A 89 -4.43 -11.04 -20.84
N ASP A 90 -4.66 -11.21 -19.56
CA ASP A 90 -6.03 -11.28 -19.07
C ASP A 90 -6.68 -9.89 -19.20
N LYS A 91 -7.52 -9.72 -20.22
CA LYS A 91 -8.28 -8.49 -20.45
C LYS A 91 -9.23 -8.15 -19.30
N ASN A 92 -9.50 -9.13 -18.46
CA ASN A 92 -10.44 -9.03 -17.35
C ASN A 92 -9.76 -8.81 -16.00
N TYR A 93 -8.42 -8.64 -15.98
CA TYR A 93 -7.67 -8.44 -14.75
C TYR A 93 -6.72 -7.26 -14.86
N PHE A 94 -6.81 -6.33 -13.91
CA PHE A 94 -5.94 -5.17 -13.80
C PHE A 94 -5.37 -5.06 -12.41
N TYR A 95 -4.25 -4.39 -12.30
CA TYR A 95 -3.61 -4.11 -11.02
C TYR A 95 -3.84 -2.66 -10.62
N ILE A 96 -4.18 -2.43 -9.37
CA ILE A 96 -4.26 -1.08 -8.81
C ILE A 96 -2.84 -0.62 -8.52
N LEU A 97 -2.42 0.45 -9.20
CA LEU A 97 -1.14 1.10 -8.93
C LEU A 97 -1.27 2.08 -7.77
N ARG A 98 -2.31 2.89 -7.78
CA ARG A 98 -2.65 3.84 -6.71
C ARG A 98 -4.06 4.40 -6.85
N PRO A 99 -4.66 4.89 -5.75
CA PRO A 99 -5.84 5.74 -5.82
C PRO A 99 -5.53 7.08 -6.49
N ILE A 100 -6.53 7.70 -7.14
CA ILE A 100 -6.41 9.07 -7.66
C ILE A 100 -6.41 10.06 -6.50
N ASN A 101 -7.37 9.92 -5.59
CA ASN A 101 -7.48 10.71 -4.36
C ASN A 101 -7.19 9.82 -3.17
N MET A 102 -6.00 9.95 -2.59
CA MET A 102 -5.60 9.16 -1.43
C MET A 102 -6.12 9.82 -0.17
N GLN A 103 -7.27 9.38 0.33
CA GLN A 103 -7.81 9.85 1.60
C GLN A 103 -7.37 8.98 2.77
N ASN A 104 -7.25 7.66 2.53
CA ASN A 104 -6.87 6.70 3.54
C ASN A 104 -5.95 5.65 2.90
N ALA A 105 -4.75 5.50 3.42
CA ALA A 105 -3.82 4.43 3.04
C ALA A 105 -2.98 4.03 4.24
N THR A 106 -2.62 2.76 4.32
CA THR A 106 -1.66 2.26 5.28
C THR A 106 -0.42 1.81 4.53
N ILE A 107 0.74 2.39 4.84
CA ILE A 107 2.03 1.86 4.41
C ILE A 107 2.45 0.83 5.45
N LYS A 108 2.57 -0.43 5.04
CA LYS A 108 2.92 -1.52 5.94
C LYS A 108 4.19 -2.22 5.47
N VAL A 109 5.18 -2.30 6.36
CA VAL A 109 6.42 -3.05 6.13
C VAL A 109 6.69 -3.87 7.39
N ASN A 110 6.49 -5.18 7.33
CA ASN A 110 6.53 -6.07 8.48
C ASN A 110 5.59 -5.58 9.61
N ASP A 111 6.13 -5.35 10.80
CA ASP A 111 5.38 -4.86 11.97
C ASP A 111 5.27 -3.33 12.02
N PHE A 112 5.88 -2.63 11.08
CA PHE A 112 5.80 -1.17 10.97
C PHE A 112 4.64 -0.77 10.07
N ALA A 113 3.81 0.17 10.55
CA ALA A 113 2.71 0.73 9.77
C ALA A 113 2.60 2.25 9.98
N ILE A 114 2.40 2.96 8.88
CA ILE A 114 2.00 4.36 8.88
C ILE A 114 0.60 4.43 8.29
N ASP A 115 -0.38 4.79 9.10
CA ASP A 115 -1.73 5.05 8.63
C ASP A 115 -1.82 6.50 8.16
N ILE A 116 -1.94 6.68 6.85
CA ILE A 116 -2.19 7.99 6.22
C ILE A 116 -3.70 8.19 6.21
N GLN A 117 -4.17 8.83 7.23
CA GLN A 117 -5.56 9.29 7.36
C GLN A 117 -5.53 10.63 8.08
N ASN A 118 -6.64 11.26 8.23
CA ASN A 118 -6.72 12.50 9.00
C ASN A 118 -7.35 12.20 10.37
N PRO A 119 -6.56 12.10 11.47
CA PRO A 119 -5.12 12.37 11.60
C PRO A 119 -4.20 11.20 11.18
N ILE A 120 -2.93 11.50 10.89
CA ILE A 120 -1.88 10.50 10.63
C ILE A 120 -1.56 9.75 11.92
N ASP A 121 -1.47 8.42 11.85
CA ASP A 121 -1.06 7.57 12.95
C ASP A 121 0.12 6.66 12.56
N ILE A 122 1.19 6.70 13.33
CA ILE A 122 2.39 5.89 13.14
C ILE A 122 2.37 4.77 14.18
N LYS A 123 2.39 3.52 13.71
CA LYS A 123 2.29 2.31 14.55
C LYS A 123 3.46 1.37 14.32
N ALA A 124 3.94 0.76 15.39
CA ALA A 124 4.86 -0.37 15.35
C ALA A 124 4.70 -1.22 16.62
N ASN A 125 4.88 -2.53 16.53
CA ASN A 125 4.88 -3.46 17.66
C ASN A 125 3.68 -3.26 18.61
N ASN A 126 2.47 -3.14 18.08
CA ASN A 126 1.22 -2.92 18.84
C ASN A 126 1.16 -1.61 19.63
N THR A 127 2.01 -0.63 19.36
CA THR A 127 1.94 0.72 19.92
C THR A 127 1.87 1.78 18.82
N SER A 128 1.41 2.98 19.16
CA SER A 128 1.35 4.12 18.25
C SER A 128 2.10 5.31 18.82
N LEU A 129 2.61 6.18 17.94
CA LEU A 129 3.25 7.42 18.34
C LEU A 129 2.30 8.27 19.21
N ARG A 130 1.02 8.30 18.83
CA ARG A 130 -0.02 8.99 19.59
C ARG A 130 -0.14 8.45 21.01
N ALA A 131 -0.23 7.12 21.18
CA ALA A 131 -0.34 6.50 22.49
C ALA A 131 0.87 6.81 23.39
N VAL A 132 2.08 6.82 22.81
CA VAL A 132 3.30 7.18 23.52
C VAL A 132 3.27 8.66 23.97
N LEU A 133 2.86 9.57 23.08
CA LEU A 133 2.75 10.99 23.41
C LEU A 133 1.68 11.26 24.50
N GLU A 134 0.53 10.60 24.41
CA GLU A 134 -0.53 10.69 25.43
C GLU A 134 -0.05 10.18 26.79
N GLU A 135 0.75 9.11 26.81
CA GLU A 135 1.34 8.59 28.04
C GLU A 135 2.39 9.55 28.63
N ILE A 136 3.21 10.20 27.79
CA ILE A 136 4.15 11.24 28.22
C ILE A 136 3.40 12.40 28.86
N VAL A 137 2.36 12.91 28.20
CA VAL A 137 1.54 14.00 28.72
C VAL A 137 0.90 13.62 30.09
N SER A 138 0.32 12.42 30.15
CA SER A 138 -0.27 11.92 31.39
C SER A 138 0.77 11.79 32.52
N CYS A 139 1.97 11.31 32.19
CA CYS A 139 3.07 11.22 33.15
C CYS A 139 3.48 12.60 33.70
N LEU A 140 3.60 13.59 32.80
CA LEU A 140 3.93 14.96 33.18
C LEU A 140 2.83 15.63 34.04
N GLN A 141 1.56 15.41 33.71
CA GLN A 141 0.42 15.93 34.45
C GLN A 141 0.34 15.36 35.88
N ASN A 142 0.81 14.13 36.08
CA ASN A 142 0.82 13.45 37.37
C ASN A 142 2.16 13.60 38.13
N LEU A 143 3.06 14.45 37.62
CA LEU A 143 4.34 14.71 38.27
C LEU A 143 4.10 15.32 39.69
N ARG A 144 4.57 14.63 40.71
CA ARG A 144 4.51 15.08 42.11
C ARG A 144 5.92 15.23 42.66
N VAL A 145 6.11 16.28 43.44
CA VAL A 145 7.36 16.53 44.15
C VAL A 145 7.15 16.15 45.63
N ILE A 146 8.08 15.38 46.17
CA ILE A 146 8.05 14.92 47.56
C ILE A 146 9.14 15.66 48.33
N GLY A 147 8.76 16.35 49.39
CA GLY A 147 9.70 17.02 50.32
C GLY A 147 10.59 18.06 49.61
N ASN A 148 11.89 18.05 49.86
CA ASN A 148 12.87 19.02 49.35
C ASN A 148 13.14 18.92 47.84
N ALA A 149 12.10 19.02 47.01
CA ALA A 149 12.17 18.99 45.54
C ALA A 149 12.60 17.65 44.90
N SER A 150 12.44 16.53 45.61
CA SER A 150 12.60 15.21 44.97
C SER A 150 11.30 14.75 44.31
N VAL A 151 11.46 14.13 43.16
CA VAL A 151 10.35 13.59 42.33
C VAL A 151 9.91 12.24 42.92
N GLU A 152 8.61 11.99 42.92
CA GLU A 152 8.06 10.72 43.40
C GLU A 152 8.62 9.52 42.61
N PRO A 153 9.03 8.42 43.28
CA PRO A 153 9.63 7.25 42.61
C PRO A 153 8.75 6.63 41.51
N SER A 154 7.44 6.72 41.63
CA SER A 154 6.48 6.27 40.62
C SER A 154 6.66 6.96 39.25
N PHE A 155 7.10 8.22 39.25
CA PHE A 155 7.40 8.97 38.03
C PHE A 155 8.54 8.34 37.22
N TYR A 156 9.62 7.97 37.91
CA TYR A 156 10.76 7.30 37.24
C TYR A 156 10.36 5.95 36.66
N SER A 157 9.54 5.17 37.36
CA SER A 157 9.01 3.91 36.85
C SER A 157 8.18 4.11 35.56
N ASN A 158 7.37 5.16 35.51
CA ASN A 158 6.58 5.49 34.34
C ASN A 158 7.45 5.98 33.16
N LEU A 159 8.48 6.75 33.40
CA LEU A 159 9.45 7.15 32.37
C LEU A 159 10.15 5.94 31.75
N VAL A 160 10.55 4.94 32.55
CA VAL A 160 11.16 3.70 32.03
C VAL A 160 10.20 2.98 31.10
N LYS A 161 8.92 2.86 31.46
CA LYS A 161 7.89 2.25 30.59
C LYS A 161 7.73 3.01 29.28
N ILE A 162 7.68 4.35 29.33
CA ILE A 162 7.59 5.20 28.14
C ILE A 162 8.82 5.00 27.24
N THR A 163 10.03 5.01 27.83
CA THR A 163 11.26 4.78 27.09
C THR A 163 11.26 3.41 26.38
N THR A 164 10.77 2.37 27.07
CA THR A 164 10.64 1.03 26.46
C THR A 164 9.71 1.06 25.24
N LYS A 165 8.56 1.75 25.32
CA LYS A 165 7.62 1.88 24.20
C LYS A 165 8.20 2.70 23.04
N ILE A 166 8.93 3.77 23.35
CA ILE A 166 9.64 4.56 22.33
C ILE A 166 10.62 3.68 21.57
N ASN A 167 11.41 2.87 22.27
CA ASN A 167 12.38 1.96 21.66
C ASN A 167 11.71 0.86 20.82
N MET A 168 10.48 0.45 21.13
CA MET A 168 9.70 -0.47 20.32
C MET A 168 9.17 0.20 19.04
N LEU A 169 8.86 1.49 19.12
CA LEU A 169 8.28 2.25 18.01
C LEU A 169 9.33 2.73 17.01
N LEU A 170 10.51 3.10 17.46
CA LEU A 170 11.55 3.78 16.67
C LEU A 170 12.77 2.89 16.37
N LYS A 171 12.69 1.61 16.57
CA LYS A 171 13.74 0.65 16.26
C LYS A 171 13.55 0.10 14.86
#